data_25789e94e21ed03650577dbd142fa0f2
#
_entry.id   25789e94e21ed03650577dbd142fa0f2
#
_cell.length_a   1.000
_cell.length_b   1.000
_cell.length_c   1.000
_cell.angle_alpha   90.00
_cell.angle_beta   90.00
_cell.angle_gamma   90.00
#
_symmetry.space_group_name_H-M   'P 1'
#
loop_
_entity.id
_entity.type
_entity.pdbx_description
1 polymer ?
#
loop_
_entity_poly.entity_id
_entity_poly.type
_entity_poly.pdbx_seq_one_letter_code
_entity_poly.pdbx_strand_id
1 'polypeptide(L)'
;MSIFKKVLSVGSGKLASELNSIVEAINDKEQEFEKLSNEEIKTNFQNLSNELNDNPFSIEVEAFAYIREAAKRTIGQRHYDVQIFGGLVLLRNKITEMKTGEGKTLVSTLPISLMALFKKGVHVVTVNEYLAKRDAEWMSPIYEFLGLEAGLIHSNQDPVDKASAYKKDITYGTNNEFGFDYLRDNMAVASEQLVQGNLFYSVI
;
A
#
# COMPACT_ATOMS: atom_id res chain seq x y z
N MET A 1 15.45 5.88 -34.05
CA MET A 1 14.43 5.34 -33.09
C MET A 1 13.36 4.66 -33.93
N SER A 2 13.16 3.34 -33.77
CA SER A 2 12.28 2.54 -34.65
C SER A 2 10.83 3.00 -34.54
N ILE A 3 10.10 3.05 -35.66
CA ILE A 3 8.66 3.36 -35.71
C ILE A 3 7.84 2.45 -34.77
N PHE A 4 8.27 1.20 -34.59
CA PHE A 4 7.70 0.25 -33.63
C PHE A 4 7.75 0.73 -32.16
N LYS A 5 8.85 1.37 -31.74
CA LYS A 5 8.93 1.97 -30.37
C LYS A 5 7.95 3.14 -30.20
N LYS A 6 7.69 3.90 -31.26
CA LYS A 6 6.77 5.04 -31.24
C LYS A 6 5.29 4.60 -31.18
N VAL A 7 4.93 3.49 -31.81
CA VAL A 7 3.56 2.93 -31.78
C VAL A 7 3.26 2.28 -30.43
N LEU A 8 4.24 1.57 -29.82
CA LEU A 8 4.10 1.00 -28.46
C LEU A 8 4.08 2.07 -27.35
N SER A 9 4.61 3.27 -27.60
CA SER A 9 4.64 4.37 -26.63
C SER A 9 3.39 5.28 -26.63
N VAL A 10 2.51 5.18 -27.63
CA VAL A 10 1.37 6.10 -27.78
C VAL A 10 0.35 5.99 -26.64
N GLY A 11 0.16 4.80 -26.05
CA GLY A 11 -0.69 4.62 -24.86
C GLY A 11 0.04 4.91 -23.54
N SER A 12 1.32 4.54 -23.46
CA SER A 12 2.15 4.77 -22.27
C SER A 12 2.51 6.25 -22.05
N GLY A 13 2.66 7.02 -23.13
CA GLY A 13 2.96 8.45 -23.04
C GLY A 13 1.84 9.29 -22.42
N LYS A 14 0.59 8.98 -22.71
CA LYS A 14 -0.57 9.68 -22.13
C LYS A 14 -0.70 9.39 -20.63
N LEU A 15 -0.62 8.10 -20.25
CA LEU A 15 -0.64 7.71 -18.83
C LEU A 15 0.53 8.32 -18.07
N ALA A 16 1.74 8.28 -18.62
CA ALA A 16 2.91 8.85 -17.98
C ALA A 16 2.78 10.37 -17.78
N SER A 17 2.20 11.10 -18.72
CA SER A 17 1.92 12.54 -18.61
C SER A 17 0.89 12.81 -17.51
N GLU A 18 -0.18 12.02 -17.44
CA GLU A 18 -1.20 12.11 -16.39
C GLU A 18 -0.58 11.86 -15.00
N LEU A 19 0.19 10.78 -14.85
CA LEU A 19 0.82 10.47 -13.56
C LEU A 19 1.85 11.53 -13.14
N ASN A 20 2.59 12.13 -14.08
CA ASN A 20 3.50 13.23 -13.75
C ASN A 20 2.74 14.46 -13.23
N SER A 21 1.59 14.80 -13.80
CA SER A 21 0.76 15.89 -13.29
C SER A 21 0.25 15.62 -11.86
N ILE A 22 -0.05 14.36 -11.54
CA ILE A 22 -0.42 13.95 -10.17
C ILE A 22 0.79 14.08 -9.22
N VAL A 23 1.98 13.69 -9.66
CA VAL A 23 3.22 13.86 -8.87
C VAL A 23 3.47 15.33 -8.57
N GLU A 24 3.29 16.22 -9.56
CA GLU A 24 3.41 17.67 -9.38
C GLU A 24 2.39 18.18 -8.35
N ALA A 25 1.12 17.76 -8.46
CA ALA A 25 0.09 18.14 -7.51
C ALA A 25 0.38 17.66 -6.07
N ILE A 26 0.99 16.47 -5.92
CA ILE A 26 1.46 15.96 -4.61
C ILE A 26 2.61 16.82 -4.07
N ASN A 27 3.53 17.25 -4.94
CA ASN A 27 4.65 18.11 -4.55
C ASN A 27 4.18 19.49 -4.07
N ASP A 28 3.17 20.05 -4.73
CA ASP A 28 2.61 21.37 -4.36
C ASP A 28 2.02 21.40 -2.95
N LYS A 29 1.55 20.24 -2.44
CA LYS A 29 1.02 20.11 -1.07
C LYS A 29 2.08 20.01 0.02
N GLU A 30 3.34 19.77 -0.32
CA GLU A 30 4.39 19.47 0.67
C GLU A 30 4.55 20.58 1.74
N GLN A 31 4.62 21.85 1.31
CA GLN A 31 4.80 22.98 2.23
C GLN A 31 3.62 23.20 3.18
N GLU A 32 2.41 22.85 2.75
CA GLU A 32 1.21 22.89 3.57
C GLU A 32 1.26 21.77 4.64
N PHE A 33 1.57 20.56 4.22
CA PHE A 33 1.56 19.38 5.09
C PHE A 33 2.69 19.37 6.11
N GLU A 34 3.83 19.95 5.79
CA GLU A 34 4.93 20.16 6.75
C GLU A 34 4.52 20.98 7.98
N LYS A 35 3.53 21.87 7.85
CA LYS A 35 3.07 22.75 8.94
C LYS A 35 2.04 22.07 9.86
N LEU A 36 1.44 20.97 9.41
CA LEU A 36 0.44 20.24 10.20
C LEU A 36 1.09 19.52 11.38
N SER A 37 0.40 19.47 12.50
CA SER A 37 0.76 18.61 13.61
C SER A 37 0.57 17.13 13.26
N ASN A 38 1.17 16.24 14.03
CA ASN A 38 1.03 14.81 13.84
C ASN A 38 -0.43 14.35 13.96
N GLU A 39 -1.17 14.91 14.91
CA GLU A 39 -2.59 14.59 15.11
C GLU A 39 -3.46 15.10 13.95
N GLU A 40 -3.16 16.27 13.39
CA GLU A 40 -3.86 16.77 12.21
C GLU A 40 -3.61 15.87 11.00
N ILE A 41 -2.36 15.44 10.76
CA ILE A 41 -2.05 14.52 9.66
C ILE A 41 -2.84 13.23 9.81
N LYS A 42 -2.81 12.60 11.00
CA LYS A 42 -3.54 11.37 11.28
C LYS A 42 -5.04 11.52 11.07
N THR A 43 -5.62 12.56 11.66
CA THR A 43 -7.06 12.82 11.60
C THR A 43 -7.50 13.11 10.15
N ASN A 44 -6.79 13.96 9.44
CA ASN A 44 -7.11 14.32 8.07
C ASN A 44 -6.95 13.12 7.13
N PHE A 45 -5.90 12.32 7.29
CA PHE A 45 -5.73 11.10 6.52
C PHE A 45 -6.90 10.11 6.73
N GLN A 46 -7.30 9.88 7.99
CA GLN A 46 -8.44 9.01 8.29
C GLN A 46 -9.76 9.54 7.73
N ASN A 47 -9.95 10.87 7.73
CA ASN A 47 -11.14 11.51 7.18
C ASN A 47 -11.29 11.35 5.66
N LEU A 48 -10.19 11.11 4.92
CA LEU A 48 -10.25 10.79 3.49
C LEU A 48 -11.13 9.56 3.20
N SER A 49 -11.31 8.67 4.17
CA SER A 49 -12.22 7.52 4.03
C SER A 49 -13.65 7.93 3.71
N ASN A 50 -14.10 9.12 4.14
CA ASN A 50 -15.42 9.65 3.86
C ASN A 50 -15.57 10.15 2.41
N GLU A 51 -14.47 10.38 1.71
CA GLU A 51 -14.42 10.93 0.35
C GLU A 51 -14.17 9.85 -0.73
N LEU A 52 -13.92 8.60 -0.31
CA LEU A 52 -13.53 7.51 -1.20
C LEU A 52 -14.56 7.18 -2.29
N ASN A 53 -15.87 7.24 -1.99
CA ASN A 53 -16.96 6.90 -2.93
C ASN A 53 -16.67 5.65 -3.79
N ASP A 54 -16.02 4.62 -3.22
CA ASP A 54 -15.49 3.43 -3.90
C ASP A 54 -14.46 3.70 -5.02
N ASN A 55 -13.92 4.92 -5.10
CA ASN A 55 -12.93 5.32 -6.08
C ASN A 55 -11.63 5.83 -5.41
N PRO A 56 -10.54 5.04 -5.39
CA PRO A 56 -9.27 5.44 -4.76
C PRO A 56 -8.62 6.66 -5.45
N PHE A 57 -8.95 6.91 -6.72
CA PHE A 57 -8.34 8.01 -7.47
C PHE A 57 -8.89 9.39 -7.07
N SER A 58 -10.03 9.44 -6.37
CA SER A 58 -10.59 10.71 -5.89
C SER A 58 -9.74 11.40 -4.83
N ILE A 59 -8.95 10.62 -4.09
CA ILE A 59 -8.16 11.08 -2.95
C ILE A 59 -6.66 10.81 -3.10
N GLU A 60 -6.19 10.33 -4.26
CA GLU A 60 -4.81 9.86 -4.42
C GLU A 60 -3.76 10.96 -4.18
N VAL A 61 -4.05 12.19 -4.53
CA VAL A 61 -3.14 13.33 -4.32
C VAL A 61 -2.96 13.60 -2.83
N GLU A 62 -4.06 13.78 -2.11
CA GLU A 62 -4.06 14.03 -0.67
C GLU A 62 -3.46 12.86 0.11
N ALA A 63 -3.93 11.64 -0.17
CA ALA A 63 -3.46 10.44 0.52
C ALA A 63 -1.95 10.24 0.35
N PHE A 64 -1.43 10.35 -0.88
CA PHE A 64 0.00 10.17 -1.13
C PHE A 64 0.84 11.28 -0.49
N ALA A 65 0.34 12.52 -0.43
CA ALA A 65 1.01 13.60 0.26
C ALA A 65 1.10 13.35 1.78
N TYR A 66 0.01 12.88 2.43
CA TYR A 66 0.03 12.48 3.84
C TYR A 66 0.96 11.32 4.11
N ILE A 67 0.94 10.27 3.28
CA ILE A 67 1.80 9.08 3.43
C ILE A 67 3.27 9.48 3.28
N ARG A 68 3.61 10.36 2.34
CA ARG A 68 4.97 10.87 2.16
C ARG A 68 5.45 11.64 3.39
N GLU A 69 4.62 12.52 3.94
CA GLU A 69 4.96 13.28 5.15
C GLU A 69 5.08 12.34 6.37
N ALA A 70 4.19 11.35 6.51
CA ALA A 70 4.27 10.34 7.55
C ALA A 70 5.59 9.56 7.48
N ALA A 71 6.00 9.10 6.31
CA ALA A 71 7.26 8.38 6.11
C ALA A 71 8.49 9.26 6.46
N LYS A 72 8.45 10.54 6.08
CA LYS A 72 9.49 11.51 6.44
C LYS A 72 9.61 11.68 7.95
N ARG A 73 8.49 11.80 8.67
CA ARG A 73 8.48 12.02 10.13
C ARG A 73 8.82 10.79 10.95
N THR A 74 8.41 9.61 10.49
CA THR A 74 8.53 8.38 11.29
C THR A 74 9.85 7.64 11.06
N ILE A 75 10.22 7.44 9.81
CA ILE A 75 11.42 6.67 9.43
C ILE A 75 12.51 7.52 8.75
N GLY A 76 12.31 8.83 8.66
CA GLY A 76 13.26 9.76 8.06
C GLY A 76 13.41 9.62 6.53
N GLN A 77 12.47 8.96 5.86
CA GLN A 77 12.53 8.70 4.42
C GLN A 77 11.38 9.40 3.68
N ARG A 78 11.72 10.45 2.95
CA ARG A 78 10.80 11.12 2.04
C ARG A 78 10.77 10.39 0.71
N HIS A 79 9.60 10.03 0.21
CA HIS A 79 9.47 9.47 -1.13
C HIS A 79 9.94 10.44 -2.21
N TYR A 80 10.77 9.96 -3.14
CA TYR A 80 11.15 10.68 -4.33
C TYR A 80 10.03 10.64 -5.38
N ASP A 81 10.04 11.59 -6.33
CA ASP A 81 9.01 11.68 -7.37
C ASP A 81 8.86 10.39 -8.18
N VAL A 82 9.98 9.73 -8.51
CA VAL A 82 9.98 8.44 -9.20
C VAL A 82 9.33 7.33 -8.35
N GLN A 83 9.44 7.41 -7.04
CA GLN A 83 8.80 6.46 -6.12
C GLN A 83 7.30 6.72 -6.00
N ILE A 84 6.88 7.99 -5.95
CA ILE A 84 5.47 8.38 -6.02
C ILE A 84 4.87 7.90 -7.33
N PHE A 85 5.54 8.13 -8.45
CA PHE A 85 5.13 7.64 -9.76
C PHE A 85 4.94 6.11 -9.76
N GLY A 86 5.90 5.36 -9.19
CA GLY A 86 5.81 3.91 -9.03
C GLY A 86 4.60 3.47 -8.21
N GLY A 87 4.31 4.15 -7.11
CA GLY A 87 3.14 3.92 -6.27
C GLY A 87 1.81 4.17 -7.01
N LEU A 88 1.74 5.24 -7.81
CA LEU A 88 0.58 5.54 -8.65
C LEU A 88 0.35 4.48 -9.74
N VAL A 89 1.42 3.88 -10.27
CA VAL A 89 1.33 2.76 -11.23
C VAL A 89 0.76 1.52 -10.54
N LEU A 90 1.25 1.18 -9.34
CA LEU A 90 0.73 0.06 -8.53
C LEU A 90 -0.75 0.26 -8.18
N LEU A 91 -1.15 1.47 -7.77
CA LEU A 91 -2.55 1.80 -7.45
C LEU A 91 -3.49 1.53 -8.64
N ARG A 92 -2.98 1.59 -9.87
CA ARG A 92 -3.71 1.31 -11.11
C ARG A 92 -3.65 -0.16 -11.54
N ASN A 93 -3.32 -1.06 -10.61
CA ASN A 93 -3.18 -2.51 -10.88
C ASN A 93 -2.22 -2.83 -12.03
N LYS A 94 -1.11 -2.09 -12.10
CA LYS A 94 -0.07 -2.28 -13.11
C LYS A 94 1.24 -2.72 -12.46
N ILE A 95 2.11 -3.33 -13.25
CA ILE A 95 3.45 -3.75 -12.83
C ILE A 95 4.39 -2.54 -12.93
N THR A 96 5.08 -2.27 -11.82
CA THR A 96 6.15 -1.26 -11.75
C THR A 96 7.50 -1.96 -11.72
N GLU A 97 8.33 -1.72 -12.73
CA GLU A 97 9.70 -2.18 -12.74
C GLU A 97 10.62 -1.11 -12.13
N MET A 98 11.33 -1.49 -11.06
CA MET A 98 12.31 -0.65 -10.37
C MET A 98 13.58 -1.45 -10.12
N LYS A 99 14.75 -0.81 -10.27
CA LYS A 99 16.04 -1.45 -10.00
C LYS A 99 16.20 -1.80 -8.53
N THR A 100 17.10 -2.74 -8.25
CA THR A 100 17.47 -3.07 -6.88
C THR A 100 18.06 -1.84 -6.18
N GLY A 101 17.61 -1.57 -4.94
CA GLY A 101 18.04 -0.39 -4.16
C GLY A 101 17.21 0.88 -4.38
N GLU A 102 16.24 0.90 -5.28
CA GLU A 102 15.39 2.08 -5.54
C GLU A 102 14.21 2.23 -4.55
N GLY A 103 14.19 1.44 -3.47
CA GLY A 103 13.23 1.61 -2.38
C GLY A 103 11.84 1.04 -2.66
N LYS A 104 11.73 -0.12 -3.34
CA LYS A 104 10.44 -0.77 -3.64
C LYS A 104 9.54 -0.96 -2.41
N THR A 105 10.13 -1.35 -1.27
CA THR A 105 9.40 -1.50 0.01
C THR A 105 8.75 -0.19 0.45
N LEU A 106 9.46 0.93 0.32
CA LEU A 106 8.90 2.24 0.64
C LEU A 106 7.81 2.66 -0.37
N VAL A 107 8.03 2.40 -1.67
CA VAL A 107 7.03 2.68 -2.72
C VAL A 107 5.70 1.98 -2.45
N SER A 108 5.74 0.74 -2.01
CA SER A 108 4.54 -0.05 -1.75
C SER A 108 3.67 0.54 -0.63
N THR A 109 4.24 1.30 0.31
CA THR A 109 3.46 1.93 1.39
C THR A 109 2.41 2.92 0.87
N LEU A 110 2.65 3.56 -0.28
CA LEU A 110 1.73 4.52 -0.90
C LEU A 110 0.37 3.89 -1.25
N PRO A 111 0.29 2.90 -2.18
CA PRO A 111 -0.98 2.26 -2.50
C PRO A 111 -1.53 1.44 -1.32
N ILE A 112 -0.68 0.80 -0.50
CA ILE A 112 -1.10 0.02 0.66
C ILE A 112 -1.89 0.89 1.65
N SER A 113 -1.33 2.03 2.08
CA SER A 113 -1.98 2.90 3.05
C SER A 113 -3.27 3.51 2.51
N LEU A 114 -3.28 3.94 1.24
CA LEU A 114 -4.50 4.45 0.61
C LEU A 114 -5.59 3.38 0.56
N MET A 115 -5.25 2.18 0.08
CA MET A 115 -6.24 1.09 -0.04
C MET A 115 -6.71 0.57 1.32
N ALA A 116 -5.90 0.72 2.37
CA ALA A 116 -6.29 0.38 3.74
C ALA A 116 -7.43 1.25 4.29
N LEU A 117 -7.62 2.47 3.78
CA LEU A 117 -8.75 3.34 4.14
C LEU A 117 -10.12 2.74 3.80
N PHE A 118 -10.20 1.80 2.87
CA PHE A 118 -11.43 1.06 2.56
C PHE A 118 -11.86 0.09 3.67
N LYS A 119 -10.99 -0.20 4.64
CA LYS A 119 -11.24 -1.15 5.74
C LYS A 119 -11.68 -2.56 5.28
N LYS A 120 -11.20 -2.98 4.12
CA LYS A 120 -11.51 -4.27 3.49
C LYS A 120 -10.33 -5.26 3.53
N GLY A 121 -9.23 -4.91 4.20
CA GLY A 121 -8.00 -5.68 4.27
C GLY A 121 -7.10 -5.52 3.04
N VAL A 122 -5.82 -5.28 3.26
CA VAL A 122 -4.78 -5.17 2.21
C VAL A 122 -3.71 -6.20 2.50
N HIS A 123 -3.39 -7.05 1.52
CA HIS A 123 -2.36 -8.06 1.65
C HIS A 123 -1.05 -7.61 1.01
N VAL A 124 0.06 -7.74 1.75
CA VAL A 124 1.41 -7.48 1.26
C VAL A 124 2.15 -8.79 1.17
N VAL A 125 2.37 -9.23 -0.07
CA VAL A 125 2.90 -10.56 -0.37
C VAL A 125 4.40 -10.48 -0.61
N THR A 126 5.17 -11.29 0.11
CA THR A 126 6.62 -11.37 -0.03
C THR A 126 7.06 -12.80 -0.38
N VAL A 127 8.30 -12.94 -0.83
CA VAL A 127 8.83 -14.25 -1.26
C VAL A 127 9.25 -15.15 -0.09
N ASN A 128 9.47 -14.61 1.12
CA ASN A 128 9.84 -15.39 2.30
C ASN A 128 9.47 -14.67 3.61
N GLU A 129 9.44 -15.43 4.71
CA GLU A 129 9.04 -14.93 6.03
C GLU A 129 9.99 -13.87 6.59
N TYR A 130 11.28 -13.97 6.31
CA TYR A 130 12.25 -12.97 6.75
C TYR A 130 11.91 -11.59 6.17
N LEU A 131 11.62 -11.52 4.88
CA LEU A 131 11.23 -10.27 4.23
C LEU A 131 9.87 -9.79 4.72
N ALA A 132 8.89 -10.69 4.89
CA ALA A 132 7.58 -10.33 5.42
C ALA A 132 7.70 -9.65 6.79
N LYS A 133 8.46 -10.25 7.69
CA LYS A 133 8.70 -9.71 9.03
C LYS A 133 9.48 -8.39 8.98
N ARG A 134 10.62 -8.37 8.27
CA ARG A 134 11.47 -7.17 8.15
C ARG A 134 10.68 -5.98 7.60
N ASP A 135 9.93 -6.20 6.52
CA ASP A 135 9.22 -5.11 5.84
C ASP A 135 8.01 -4.65 6.66
N ALA A 136 7.30 -5.58 7.34
CA ALA A 136 6.26 -5.23 8.28
C ALA A 136 6.79 -4.37 9.43
N GLU A 137 7.87 -4.81 10.10
CA GLU A 137 8.47 -4.07 11.22
C GLU A 137 9.00 -2.69 10.79
N TRP A 138 9.61 -2.61 9.61
CA TRP A 138 10.19 -1.37 9.12
C TRP A 138 9.14 -0.34 8.68
N MET A 139 8.05 -0.79 8.04
CA MET A 139 7.01 0.11 7.51
C MET A 139 5.88 0.39 8.51
N SER A 140 5.70 -0.43 9.55
CA SER A 140 4.66 -0.24 10.57
C SER A 140 4.63 1.17 11.18
N PRO A 141 5.76 1.83 11.48
CA PRO A 141 5.72 3.19 12.01
C PRO A 141 4.97 4.19 11.12
N ILE A 142 4.99 4.01 9.79
CA ILE A 142 4.23 4.85 8.86
C ILE A 142 2.74 4.59 9.03
N TYR A 143 2.35 3.31 9.06
CA TYR A 143 0.94 2.90 9.19
C TYR A 143 0.34 3.35 10.50
N GLU A 144 1.03 3.09 11.62
CA GLU A 144 0.61 3.49 12.96
C GLU A 144 0.45 5.02 13.10
N PHE A 145 1.39 5.77 12.52
CA PHE A 145 1.31 7.24 12.48
C PHE A 145 0.05 7.72 11.75
N LEU A 146 -0.36 7.02 10.70
CA LEU A 146 -1.58 7.30 9.94
C LEU A 146 -2.85 6.71 10.58
N GLY A 147 -2.72 5.99 11.70
CA GLY A 147 -3.84 5.34 12.38
C GLY A 147 -4.32 4.05 11.72
N LEU A 148 -3.43 3.37 11.00
CA LEU A 148 -3.65 2.05 10.41
C LEU A 148 -2.93 0.98 11.23
N GLU A 149 -3.47 -0.24 11.21
CA GLU A 149 -2.87 -1.38 11.87
C GLU A 149 -2.28 -2.38 10.85
N ALA A 150 -1.06 -2.86 11.13
CA ALA A 150 -0.41 -3.91 10.36
C ALA A 150 -0.31 -5.21 11.15
N GLY A 151 -0.53 -6.34 10.48
CA GLY A 151 -0.37 -7.69 10.99
C GLY A 151 0.66 -8.47 10.17
N LEU A 152 1.17 -9.54 10.75
CA LEU A 152 2.09 -10.48 10.12
C LEU A 152 1.54 -11.90 10.27
N ILE A 153 1.49 -12.64 9.18
CA ILE A 153 1.23 -14.07 9.18
C ILE A 153 2.51 -14.84 8.82
N HIS A 154 2.71 -15.98 9.47
CA HIS A 154 3.87 -16.86 9.24
C HIS A 154 3.50 -18.32 9.41
N SER A 155 4.39 -19.22 9.00
CA SER A 155 4.22 -20.67 9.17
C SER A 155 4.08 -21.03 10.66
N ASN A 156 3.32 -22.09 10.92
CA ASN A 156 3.06 -22.62 12.28
C ASN A 156 2.43 -21.63 13.28
N GLN A 157 1.86 -20.53 12.81
CA GLN A 157 1.08 -19.63 13.65
C GLN A 157 -0.28 -20.25 13.99
N ASP A 158 -0.74 -20.03 15.22
CA ASP A 158 -2.06 -20.49 15.66
C ASP A 158 -3.18 -19.84 14.78
N PRO A 159 -4.23 -20.60 14.40
CA PRO A 159 -5.33 -20.05 13.60
C PRO A 159 -6.00 -18.81 14.21
N VAL A 160 -6.10 -18.72 15.54
CA VAL A 160 -6.66 -17.55 16.22
C VAL A 160 -5.78 -16.31 16.03
N ASP A 161 -4.46 -16.49 16.15
CA ASP A 161 -3.50 -15.41 15.93
C ASP A 161 -3.47 -14.98 14.46
N LYS A 162 -3.56 -15.94 13.53
CA LYS A 162 -3.69 -15.64 12.09
C LYS A 162 -4.96 -14.83 11.80
N ALA A 163 -6.11 -15.28 12.32
CA ALA A 163 -7.37 -14.57 12.16
C ALA A 163 -7.30 -13.15 12.75
N SER A 164 -6.59 -12.96 13.86
CA SER A 164 -6.33 -11.64 14.44
C SER A 164 -5.46 -10.77 13.53
N ALA A 165 -4.43 -11.34 12.90
CA ALA A 165 -3.59 -10.64 11.95
C ALA A 165 -4.35 -10.22 10.68
N TYR A 166 -5.21 -11.09 10.15
CA TYR A 166 -6.05 -10.78 8.97
C TYR A 166 -7.14 -9.73 9.24
N LYS A 167 -7.55 -9.53 10.49
CA LYS A 167 -8.52 -8.49 10.87
C LYS A 167 -7.94 -7.08 10.86
N LYS A 168 -6.62 -6.94 10.80
CA LYS A 168 -5.96 -5.66 10.69
C LYS A 168 -6.12 -5.05 9.30
N ASP A 169 -5.86 -3.76 9.19
CA ASP A 169 -5.99 -3.03 7.91
C ASP A 169 -5.04 -3.57 6.84
N ILE A 170 -3.83 -3.99 7.26
CA ILE A 170 -2.75 -4.46 6.41
C ILE A 170 -2.21 -5.78 6.95
N THR A 171 -2.05 -6.78 6.09
CA THR A 171 -1.49 -8.08 6.48
C THR A 171 -0.28 -8.41 5.62
N TYR A 172 0.88 -8.57 6.27
CA TYR A 172 2.11 -9.05 5.63
C TYR A 172 2.22 -10.56 5.73
N GLY A 173 2.71 -11.20 4.67
CA GLY A 173 2.95 -12.63 4.66
C GLY A 173 3.63 -13.11 3.39
N THR A 174 3.89 -14.41 3.32
CA THR A 174 4.41 -15.03 2.10
C THR A 174 3.27 -15.46 1.19
N ASN A 175 3.57 -15.57 -0.12
CA ASN A 175 2.63 -16.12 -1.09
C ASN A 175 2.10 -17.50 -0.68
N ASN A 176 2.95 -18.35 -0.08
CA ASN A 176 2.58 -19.68 0.38
C ASN A 176 1.54 -19.61 1.52
N GLU A 177 1.78 -18.75 2.52
CA GLU A 177 0.85 -18.63 3.65
C GLU A 177 -0.52 -18.11 3.22
N PHE A 178 -0.57 -17.05 2.41
CA PHE A 178 -1.82 -16.56 1.84
C PHE A 178 -2.55 -17.64 1.02
N GLY A 179 -1.80 -18.39 0.19
CA GLY A 179 -2.36 -19.46 -0.63
C GLY A 179 -2.87 -20.63 0.18
N PHE A 180 -2.13 -21.09 1.19
CA PHE A 180 -2.57 -22.20 2.05
C PHE A 180 -3.73 -21.79 2.97
N ASP A 181 -3.76 -20.58 3.48
CA ASP A 181 -4.89 -20.08 4.26
C ASP A 181 -6.15 -19.99 3.39
N TYR A 182 -6.04 -19.51 2.14
CA TYR A 182 -7.13 -19.51 1.18
C TYR A 182 -7.68 -20.93 0.93
N LEU A 183 -6.80 -21.91 0.75
CA LEU A 183 -7.23 -23.30 0.55
C LEU A 183 -7.90 -23.88 1.80
N ARG A 184 -7.37 -23.60 3.00
CA ARG A 184 -7.96 -24.01 4.26
C ARG A 184 -9.35 -23.41 4.46
N ASP A 185 -9.51 -22.13 4.19
CA ASP A 185 -10.79 -21.44 4.30
C ASP A 185 -11.84 -22.00 3.32
N ASN A 186 -11.43 -22.39 2.09
CA ASN A 186 -12.35 -23.06 1.15
C ASN A 186 -12.76 -24.47 1.57
N MET A 187 -12.03 -25.11 2.47
CA MET A 187 -12.38 -26.42 3.03
C MET A 187 -13.11 -26.32 4.37
N ALA A 188 -13.26 -25.11 4.92
CA ALA A 188 -13.95 -24.89 6.18
C ALA A 188 -15.43 -25.28 6.09
N VAL A 189 -15.94 -25.94 7.13
CA VAL A 189 -17.34 -26.36 7.22
C VAL A 189 -18.19 -25.39 8.06
N ALA A 190 -17.53 -24.45 8.74
CA ALA A 190 -18.17 -23.42 9.57
C ALA A 190 -17.43 -22.09 9.45
N SER A 191 -18.17 -20.99 9.55
CA SER A 191 -17.62 -19.63 9.40
C SER A 191 -16.56 -19.28 10.44
N GLU A 192 -16.65 -19.87 11.64
CA GLU A 192 -15.71 -19.67 12.74
C GLU A 192 -14.30 -20.24 12.46
N GLN A 193 -14.19 -21.11 11.43
CA GLN A 193 -12.92 -21.70 11.01
C GLN A 193 -12.17 -20.83 9.99
N LEU A 194 -12.83 -19.82 9.42
CA LEU A 194 -12.22 -18.92 8.45
C LEU A 194 -11.23 -17.99 9.14
N VAL A 195 -10.04 -17.87 8.56
CA VAL A 195 -8.99 -16.97 9.06
C VAL A 195 -8.86 -15.71 8.21
N GLN A 196 -9.06 -15.82 6.88
CA GLN A 196 -9.01 -14.70 5.97
C GLN A 196 -10.33 -13.92 5.98
N GLY A 197 -10.23 -12.61 5.74
CA GLY A 197 -11.38 -11.77 5.48
C GLY A 197 -11.61 -11.60 3.97
N ASN A 198 -11.91 -10.38 3.55
CA ASN A 198 -12.10 -10.05 2.14
C ASN A 198 -10.77 -10.10 1.38
N LEU A 199 -10.81 -10.64 0.17
CA LEU A 199 -9.72 -10.57 -0.80
C LEU A 199 -9.89 -9.30 -1.64
N PHE A 200 -9.52 -8.15 -1.07
CA PHE A 200 -9.82 -6.85 -1.67
C PHE A 200 -8.67 -6.30 -2.51
N TYR A 201 -7.49 -6.19 -1.94
CA TYR A 201 -6.33 -5.62 -2.61
C TYR A 201 -5.04 -6.31 -2.15
N SER A 202 -4.10 -6.49 -3.09
CA SER A 202 -2.78 -7.04 -2.76
C SER A 202 -1.68 -6.32 -3.53
N VAL A 203 -0.52 -6.20 -2.87
CA VAL A 203 0.75 -5.80 -3.47
C VAL A 203 1.71 -6.99 -3.36
N ILE A 204 2.34 -7.35 -4.49
CA ILE A 204 3.21 -8.51 -4.62
C ILE A 204 4.61 -8.06 -5.03
#